data_e8fb1807732e95c8b18ed20a7fc18c57
#
_entry.id   e8fb1807732e95c8b18ed20a7fc18c57
#
_cell.length_a   1.000
_cell.length_b   1.000
_cell.length_c   1.000
_cell.angle_alpha   90.00
_cell.angle_beta   90.00
_cell.angle_gamma   90.00
#
_symmetry.space_group_name_H-M   'P 1'
#
loop_
_entity.id
_entity.type
_entity.pdbx_description
1 polymer ?
#
loop_
_entity_poly.entity_id
_entity_poly.type
_entity_poly.pdbx_seq_one_letter_code
_entity_poly.pdbx_strand_id
1 'polypeptide(L)'
;MYLIIGGAGYIGSHLVDRLISQNFEITIIDDFSYGKNVNSRANIIRFDLRKTEELNRLEIEKGQIFYHLAANPDVRTSMINIEEHFERDVKVTLNVMELARKRDAAKVIFTSSSTVYGEANKIPTPESEKPKPISNYGLFKLLCENIIEYYSNLYGIKSVVARLANITGGRVTHGVVIDLITKLSRNKNKLEVLGNGKQKKSYLYIDDLIDALLTLERKVDKQFDVYNVGNEDWITVDEIVGLILNRLNLKPEIIYKDAGEGRGWEGDVRFMLLDISKIKELGWKPRLNSRETIIRAIDDVLTNYKNLLNV
;
A
#
# COMPACT_ATOMS: atom_id res chain seq x y z
N MET A 1 -2.14 -7.66 -21.81
CA MET A 1 -0.74 -7.39 -21.43
C MET A 1 -0.71 -6.31 -20.32
N TYR A 2 0.15 -6.45 -19.34
CA TYR A 2 0.20 -5.58 -18.15
C TYR A 2 1.62 -5.07 -17.92
N LEU A 3 1.73 -3.79 -17.54
CA LEU A 3 2.95 -3.18 -17.04
C LEU A 3 2.79 -2.91 -15.54
N ILE A 4 3.61 -3.57 -14.72
CA ILE A 4 3.57 -3.45 -13.26
C ILE A 4 4.78 -2.64 -12.79
N ILE A 5 4.54 -1.39 -12.42
CA ILE A 5 5.55 -0.44 -11.95
C ILE A 5 5.66 -0.59 -10.44
N GLY A 6 6.85 -0.96 -9.94
CA GLY A 6 7.04 -1.42 -8.56
C GLY A 6 6.65 -2.89 -8.37
N GLY A 7 6.80 -3.71 -9.42
CA GLY A 7 6.36 -5.11 -9.43
C GLY A 7 7.16 -6.06 -8.55
N ALA A 8 8.39 -5.69 -8.13
CA ALA A 8 9.20 -6.46 -7.19
C ALA A 8 8.89 -6.14 -5.71
N GLY A 9 8.08 -5.11 -5.47
CA GLY A 9 7.66 -4.68 -4.15
C GLY A 9 6.63 -5.61 -3.50
N TYR A 10 6.16 -5.26 -2.30
CA TYR A 10 5.21 -6.05 -1.54
C TYR A 10 3.90 -6.30 -2.30
N ILE A 11 3.15 -5.26 -2.62
CA ILE A 11 1.87 -5.37 -3.34
C ILE A 11 2.11 -5.88 -4.77
N GLY A 12 3.12 -5.32 -5.45
CA GLY A 12 3.45 -5.64 -6.83
C GLY A 12 3.73 -7.12 -7.05
N SER A 13 4.52 -7.75 -6.20
CA SER A 13 4.86 -9.17 -6.35
C SER A 13 3.65 -10.10 -6.20
N HIS A 14 2.69 -9.77 -5.33
CA HIS A 14 1.44 -10.53 -5.19
C HIS A 14 0.53 -10.35 -6.41
N LEU A 15 0.45 -9.12 -6.96
CA LEU A 15 -0.31 -8.85 -8.18
C LEU A 15 0.29 -9.60 -9.39
N VAL A 16 1.61 -9.55 -9.53
CA VAL A 16 2.34 -10.28 -10.59
C VAL A 16 2.05 -11.77 -10.51
N ASP A 17 2.18 -12.38 -9.33
CA ASP A 17 1.89 -13.82 -9.16
C ASP A 17 0.45 -14.17 -9.53
N ARG A 18 -0.53 -13.34 -9.13
CA ARG A 18 -1.94 -13.52 -9.46
C ARG A 18 -2.17 -13.44 -10.98
N LEU A 19 -1.64 -12.43 -11.65
CA LEU A 19 -1.83 -12.25 -13.10
C LEU A 19 -1.13 -13.36 -13.90
N ILE A 20 0.07 -13.77 -13.50
CA ILE A 20 0.79 -14.90 -14.12
C ILE A 20 0.02 -16.22 -13.94
N SER A 21 -0.60 -16.45 -12.78
CA SER A 21 -1.44 -17.64 -12.56
C SER A 21 -2.67 -17.68 -13.48
N GLN A 22 -3.10 -16.53 -13.98
CA GLN A 22 -4.18 -16.38 -14.97
C GLN A 22 -3.66 -16.37 -16.43
N ASN A 23 -2.38 -16.70 -16.65
CA ASN A 23 -1.71 -16.76 -17.96
C ASN A 23 -1.61 -15.41 -18.69
N PHE A 24 -1.57 -14.29 -17.97
CA PHE A 24 -1.29 -13.00 -18.58
C PHE A 24 0.20 -12.77 -18.77
N GLU A 25 0.54 -12.03 -19.84
CA GLU A 25 1.89 -11.52 -20.09
C GLU A 25 2.13 -10.27 -19.24
N ILE A 26 3.23 -10.27 -18.48
CA ILE A 26 3.57 -9.24 -17.49
C ILE A 26 4.96 -8.70 -17.77
N THR A 27 5.05 -7.37 -17.85
CA THR A 27 6.31 -6.66 -17.77
C THR A 27 6.38 -5.92 -16.43
N ILE A 28 7.49 -6.07 -15.73
CA ILE A 28 7.79 -5.37 -14.46
C ILE A 28 8.80 -4.27 -14.77
N ILE A 29 8.56 -3.05 -14.26
CA ILE A 29 9.59 -2.02 -14.09
C ILE A 29 9.82 -1.82 -12.60
N ASP A 30 11.09 -1.97 -12.15
CA ASP A 30 11.48 -1.80 -10.76
C ASP A 30 12.96 -1.41 -10.66
N ASP A 31 13.35 -0.57 -9.71
CA ASP A 31 14.76 -0.23 -9.44
C ASP A 31 15.40 -1.20 -8.43
N PHE A 32 14.59 -2.06 -7.80
CA PHE A 32 14.97 -3.01 -6.75
C PHE A 32 15.52 -2.37 -5.46
N SER A 33 15.15 -1.11 -5.18
CA SER A 33 15.56 -0.43 -3.95
C SER A 33 14.93 -1.03 -2.71
N TYR A 34 13.65 -1.41 -2.79
CA TYR A 34 12.87 -1.94 -1.67
C TYR A 34 12.42 -3.39 -1.88
N GLY A 35 11.98 -3.73 -3.07
CA GLY A 35 11.47 -5.05 -3.41
C GLY A 35 12.53 -5.96 -4.03
N LYS A 36 12.42 -7.27 -3.76
CA LYS A 36 13.31 -8.31 -4.34
C LYS A 36 12.53 -9.54 -4.82
N ASN A 37 11.21 -9.49 -4.72
CA ASN A 37 10.36 -10.62 -5.06
C ASN A 37 9.99 -10.54 -6.54
N VAL A 38 10.53 -11.41 -7.35
CA VAL A 38 10.23 -11.49 -8.77
C VAL A 38 9.76 -12.89 -9.17
N ASN A 39 8.77 -12.94 -10.03
CA ASN A 39 8.35 -14.18 -10.66
C ASN A 39 9.15 -14.37 -11.95
N SER A 40 9.79 -15.52 -12.11
CA SER A 40 10.66 -15.83 -13.27
C SER A 40 9.93 -15.85 -14.64
N ARG A 41 8.60 -15.89 -14.64
CA ARG A 41 7.77 -15.83 -15.86
C ARG A 41 7.46 -14.41 -16.32
N ALA A 42 7.78 -13.39 -15.51
CA ALA A 42 7.60 -12.00 -15.87
C ALA A 42 8.81 -11.49 -16.68
N ASN A 43 8.57 -10.61 -17.66
CA ASN A 43 9.63 -9.81 -18.26
C ASN A 43 10.05 -8.70 -17.26
N ILE A 44 11.36 -8.58 -16.99
CA ILE A 44 11.88 -7.66 -15.97
C ILE A 44 12.71 -6.58 -16.65
N ILE A 45 12.31 -5.33 -16.44
CA ILE A 45 13.06 -4.14 -16.81
C ILE A 45 13.58 -3.48 -15.53
N ARG A 46 14.86 -3.61 -15.24
CA ARG A 46 15.48 -2.92 -14.12
C ARG A 46 15.74 -1.46 -14.50
N PHE A 47 14.93 -0.55 -13.95
CA PHE A 47 15.00 0.86 -14.30
C PHE A 47 14.55 1.76 -13.14
N ASP A 48 15.31 2.85 -12.92
CA ASP A 48 14.96 3.90 -11.98
C ASP A 48 14.13 4.99 -12.69
N LEU A 49 12.83 4.99 -12.42
CA LEU A 49 11.87 5.92 -13.06
C LEU A 49 12.06 7.39 -12.65
N ARG A 50 12.99 7.72 -11.74
CA ARG A 50 13.41 9.11 -11.48
C ARG A 50 14.24 9.70 -12.63
N LYS A 51 14.79 8.86 -13.51
CA LYS A 51 15.64 9.25 -14.64
C LYS A 51 14.80 9.66 -15.85
N THR A 52 14.30 10.88 -15.84
CA THR A 52 13.37 11.41 -16.86
C THR A 52 13.94 11.35 -18.28
N GLU A 53 15.25 11.65 -18.44
CA GLU A 53 15.92 11.73 -19.75
C GLU A 53 16.04 10.35 -20.41
N GLU A 54 16.00 9.29 -19.64
CA GLU A 54 16.18 7.92 -20.12
C GLU A 54 14.85 7.22 -20.42
N LEU A 55 13.69 7.81 -20.09
CA LEU A 55 12.36 7.20 -20.28
C LEU A 55 12.10 6.78 -21.72
N ASN A 56 12.58 7.55 -22.70
CA ASN A 56 12.39 7.25 -24.12
C ASN A 56 13.11 5.97 -24.58
N ARG A 57 14.09 5.50 -23.82
CA ARG A 57 14.83 4.25 -24.09
C ARG A 57 14.08 3.01 -23.66
N LEU A 58 13.01 3.16 -22.87
CA LEU A 58 12.21 2.03 -22.42
C LEU A 58 11.38 1.49 -23.59
N GLU A 59 11.62 0.24 -23.96
CA GLU A 59 10.85 -0.49 -24.96
C GLU A 59 9.60 -1.08 -24.29
N ILE A 60 8.53 -0.28 -24.23
CA ILE A 60 7.23 -0.67 -23.67
C ILE A 60 6.24 -0.71 -24.82
N GLU A 61 5.49 -1.79 -24.92
CA GLU A 61 4.44 -1.93 -25.92
C GLU A 61 3.27 -0.98 -25.63
N LYS A 62 2.58 -0.57 -26.69
CA LYS A 62 1.42 0.30 -26.60
C LYS A 62 0.17 -0.43 -26.12
N GLY A 63 -0.77 0.31 -25.55
CA GLY A 63 -2.09 -0.20 -25.19
C GLY A 63 -2.12 -1.10 -23.95
N GLN A 64 -1.06 -1.15 -23.15
CA GLN A 64 -1.02 -1.95 -21.93
C GLN A 64 -1.83 -1.29 -20.80
N ILE A 65 -2.25 -2.12 -19.83
CA ILE A 65 -2.77 -1.65 -18.55
C ILE A 65 -1.58 -1.45 -17.60
N PHE A 66 -1.45 -0.24 -17.04
CA PHE A 66 -0.40 0.13 -16.12
C PHE A 66 -0.90 0.04 -14.68
N TYR A 67 -0.23 -0.73 -13.83
CA TYR A 67 -0.36 -0.66 -12.38
C TYR A 67 0.80 0.12 -11.81
N HIS A 68 0.51 1.31 -11.29
CA HIS A 68 1.51 2.16 -10.65
C HIS A 68 1.50 1.92 -9.14
N LEU A 69 2.42 1.06 -8.68
CA LEU A 69 2.58 0.62 -7.31
C LEU A 69 3.91 1.10 -6.70
N ALA A 70 4.81 1.67 -7.54
CA ALA A 70 6.09 2.19 -7.09
C ALA A 70 5.89 3.40 -6.18
N ALA A 71 6.49 3.36 -5.00
CA ALA A 71 6.51 4.45 -4.02
C ALA A 71 7.56 4.14 -2.95
N ASN A 72 7.94 5.14 -2.15
CA ASN A 72 8.60 4.89 -0.88
C ASN A 72 7.53 4.48 0.16
N PRO A 73 7.55 3.24 0.70
CA PRO A 73 6.46 2.76 1.56
C PRO A 73 6.55 3.24 3.02
N ASP A 74 7.65 3.87 3.44
CA ASP A 74 7.87 4.25 4.84
C ASP A 74 7.31 5.63 5.16
N VAL A 75 6.11 5.66 5.76
CA VAL A 75 5.42 6.91 6.16
C VAL A 75 6.26 7.73 7.15
N ARG A 76 6.97 7.08 8.08
CA ARG A 76 7.74 7.77 9.13
C ARG A 76 8.96 8.49 8.57
N THR A 77 9.69 7.85 7.66
CA THR A 77 10.88 8.46 7.05
C THR A 77 10.52 9.62 6.12
N SER A 78 9.26 9.76 5.69
CA SER A 78 8.80 10.90 4.89
C SER A 78 8.93 12.23 5.65
N MET A 79 8.89 12.21 6.98
CA MET A 79 9.06 13.40 7.81
C MET A 79 10.54 13.80 7.97
N ILE A 80 11.47 12.90 7.64
CA ILE A 80 12.92 13.10 7.83
C ILE A 80 13.62 13.33 6.48
N ASN A 81 13.30 12.52 5.47
CA ASN A 81 13.92 12.55 4.16
C ASN A 81 12.92 12.97 3.07
N ILE A 82 12.52 14.23 3.13
CA ILE A 82 11.43 14.78 2.31
C ILE A 82 11.76 14.70 0.81
N GLU A 83 12.98 15.08 0.42
CA GLU A 83 13.41 15.12 -0.98
C GLU A 83 13.37 13.74 -1.63
N GLU A 84 13.90 12.72 -0.98
CA GLU A 84 13.87 11.35 -1.51
C GLU A 84 12.43 10.84 -1.68
N HIS A 85 11.54 11.13 -0.74
CA HIS A 85 10.13 10.77 -0.87
C HIS A 85 9.46 11.51 -2.03
N PHE A 86 9.73 12.82 -2.19
CA PHE A 86 9.23 13.57 -3.33
C PHE A 86 9.69 12.98 -4.67
N GLU A 87 10.99 12.68 -4.79
CA GLU A 87 11.57 12.09 -6.00
C GLU A 87 10.97 10.71 -6.31
N ARG A 88 10.80 9.85 -5.29
CA ARG A 88 10.29 8.48 -5.47
C ARG A 88 8.78 8.41 -5.67
N ASP A 89 8.03 9.35 -5.13
CA ASP A 89 6.58 9.33 -5.21
C ASP A 89 6.07 10.27 -6.32
N VAL A 90 6.36 11.57 -6.23
CA VAL A 90 5.77 12.59 -7.09
C VAL A 90 6.43 12.60 -8.47
N LYS A 91 7.76 12.69 -8.53
CA LYS A 91 8.50 12.70 -9.81
C LYS A 91 8.33 11.37 -10.56
N VAL A 92 8.38 10.24 -9.86
CA VAL A 92 8.11 8.93 -10.48
C VAL A 92 6.69 8.88 -11.04
N THR A 93 5.68 9.38 -10.31
CA THR A 93 4.29 9.43 -10.81
C THR A 93 4.19 10.28 -12.09
N LEU A 94 4.82 11.45 -12.12
CA LEU A 94 4.86 12.28 -13.34
C LEU A 94 5.46 11.51 -14.51
N ASN A 95 6.59 10.84 -14.31
CA ASN A 95 7.27 10.06 -15.33
C ASN A 95 6.46 8.83 -15.80
N VAL A 96 5.74 8.18 -14.88
CA VAL A 96 4.80 7.09 -15.22
C VAL A 96 3.66 7.61 -16.10
N MET A 97 3.08 8.77 -15.79
CA MET A 97 2.00 9.35 -16.59
C MET A 97 2.49 9.82 -17.97
N GLU A 98 3.72 10.34 -18.09
CA GLU A 98 4.35 10.63 -19.38
C GLU A 98 4.59 9.35 -20.19
N LEU A 99 5.04 8.27 -19.55
CA LEU A 99 5.19 6.97 -20.20
C LEU A 99 3.83 6.43 -20.65
N ALA A 100 2.80 6.51 -19.80
CA ALA A 100 1.44 6.09 -20.12
C ALA A 100 0.88 6.85 -21.34
N ARG A 101 1.09 8.18 -21.38
CA ARG A 101 0.71 9.03 -22.53
C ARG A 101 1.43 8.62 -23.81
N LYS A 102 2.75 8.44 -23.77
CA LYS A 102 3.58 8.10 -24.95
C LYS A 102 3.33 6.68 -25.47
N ARG A 103 2.88 5.78 -24.61
CA ARG A 103 2.61 4.37 -24.95
C ARG A 103 1.12 4.06 -25.12
N ASP A 104 0.27 5.10 -25.19
CA ASP A 104 -1.17 4.96 -25.37
C ASP A 104 -1.76 3.94 -24.37
N ALA A 105 -1.40 4.08 -23.07
CA ALA A 105 -1.84 3.15 -22.03
C ALA A 105 -3.37 3.01 -22.02
N ALA A 106 -3.88 1.79 -22.01
CA ALA A 106 -5.32 1.52 -22.01
C ALA A 106 -5.98 1.99 -20.72
N LYS A 107 -5.26 1.85 -19.60
CA LYS A 107 -5.72 2.29 -18.27
C LYS A 107 -4.53 2.39 -17.32
N VAL A 108 -4.62 3.30 -16.34
CA VAL A 108 -3.68 3.41 -15.22
C VAL A 108 -4.41 3.11 -13.92
N ILE A 109 -3.90 2.17 -13.12
CA ILE A 109 -4.38 1.87 -11.77
C ILE A 109 -3.29 2.32 -10.79
N PHE A 110 -3.62 3.25 -9.90
CA PHE A 110 -2.69 3.81 -8.92
C PHE A 110 -3.07 3.44 -7.48
N THR A 111 -2.10 3.01 -6.69
CA THR A 111 -2.28 2.80 -5.25
C THR A 111 -1.92 4.06 -4.48
N SER A 112 -2.94 4.77 -4.02
CA SER A 112 -2.87 5.86 -3.06
C SER A 112 -3.02 5.33 -1.63
N SER A 113 -3.32 6.18 -0.67
CA SER A 113 -3.37 5.83 0.74
C SER A 113 -4.47 6.58 1.48
N SER A 114 -5.03 5.96 2.52
CA SER A 114 -5.93 6.64 3.49
C SER A 114 -5.28 7.84 4.18
N THR A 115 -3.95 7.93 4.20
CA THR A 115 -3.21 9.05 4.79
C THR A 115 -3.48 10.40 4.10
N VAL A 116 -4.02 10.40 2.89
CA VAL A 116 -4.46 11.63 2.20
C VAL A 116 -5.56 12.36 2.97
N TYR A 117 -6.39 11.65 3.74
CA TYR A 117 -7.46 12.25 4.52
C TYR A 117 -6.97 12.90 5.84
N GLY A 118 -5.79 12.47 6.34
CA GLY A 118 -5.32 12.88 7.67
C GLY A 118 -6.27 12.41 8.78
N GLU A 119 -6.51 13.26 9.78
CA GLU A 119 -7.54 13.06 10.81
C GLU A 119 -8.90 13.45 10.24
N ALA A 120 -9.60 12.50 9.63
CA ALA A 120 -10.85 12.73 8.94
C ALA A 120 -11.97 13.19 9.91
N ASN A 121 -12.84 14.09 9.43
CA ASN A 121 -13.98 14.56 10.24
C ASN A 121 -15.09 13.50 10.32
N LYS A 122 -15.21 12.67 9.31
CA LYS A 122 -16.21 11.60 9.23
C LYS A 122 -15.55 10.23 9.20
N ILE A 123 -16.01 9.33 10.05
CA ILE A 123 -15.58 7.92 10.12
C ILE A 123 -16.85 7.04 10.18
N PRO A 124 -16.99 6.06 9.30
CA PRO A 124 -16.13 5.71 8.16
C PRO A 124 -15.98 6.86 7.15
N THR A 125 -14.77 7.03 6.61
CA THR A 125 -14.39 8.17 5.76
C THR A 125 -14.76 7.88 4.31
N PRO A 126 -15.70 8.62 3.68
CA PRO A 126 -16.06 8.42 2.28
C PRO A 126 -15.06 9.10 1.33
N GLU A 127 -15.08 8.74 0.06
CA GLU A 127 -14.25 9.36 -0.98
C GLU A 127 -14.53 10.86 -1.18
N SER A 128 -15.73 11.31 -0.80
CA SER A 128 -16.13 12.72 -0.83
C SER A 128 -15.54 13.58 0.30
N GLU A 129 -14.93 12.95 1.33
CA GLU A 129 -14.21 13.69 2.38
C GLU A 129 -13.04 14.45 1.76
N LYS A 130 -12.91 15.73 2.12
CA LYS A 130 -11.83 16.59 1.59
C LYS A 130 -10.47 16.11 2.13
N PRO A 131 -9.51 15.78 1.27
CA PRO A 131 -8.17 15.42 1.70
C PRO A 131 -7.49 16.54 2.52
N LYS A 132 -6.92 16.16 3.66
CA LYS A 132 -6.18 17.06 4.56
C LYS A 132 -5.03 16.29 5.21
N PRO A 133 -3.99 15.91 4.43
CA PRO A 133 -2.89 15.09 4.93
C PRO A 133 -2.14 15.77 6.07
N ILE A 134 -1.66 14.99 7.04
CA ILE A 134 -0.87 15.43 8.20
C ILE A 134 0.56 14.87 8.18
N SER A 135 0.96 14.23 7.08
CA SER A 135 2.31 13.74 6.84
C SER A 135 2.75 14.06 5.42
N ASN A 136 4.07 14.14 5.18
CA ASN A 136 4.62 14.34 3.83
C ASN A 136 4.23 13.18 2.90
N TYR A 137 4.23 11.94 3.39
CA TYR A 137 3.75 10.80 2.62
C TYR A 137 2.31 10.98 2.13
N GLY A 138 1.40 11.38 3.02
CA GLY A 138 0.00 11.65 2.65
C GLY A 138 -0.13 12.81 1.66
N LEU A 139 0.66 13.88 1.85
CA LEU A 139 0.72 15.00 0.91
C LEU A 139 1.21 14.55 -0.48
N PHE A 140 2.27 13.75 -0.54
CA PHE A 140 2.82 13.31 -1.82
C PHE A 140 1.89 12.33 -2.53
N LYS A 141 1.21 11.44 -1.81
CA LYS A 141 0.15 10.61 -2.40
C LYS A 141 -0.98 11.46 -3.00
N LEU A 142 -1.40 12.51 -2.32
CA LEU A 142 -2.42 13.45 -2.85
C LEU A 142 -1.92 14.21 -4.09
N LEU A 143 -0.65 14.64 -4.11
CA LEU A 143 -0.06 15.26 -5.30
C LEU A 143 -0.02 14.27 -6.48
N CYS A 144 0.28 13.00 -6.23
CA CYS A 144 0.22 11.96 -7.25
C CYS A 144 -1.20 11.79 -7.80
N GLU A 145 -2.23 11.75 -6.94
CA GLU A 145 -3.63 11.70 -7.37
C GLU A 145 -3.96 12.88 -8.30
N ASN A 146 -3.58 14.11 -7.93
CA ASN A 146 -3.82 15.31 -8.73
C ASN A 146 -3.10 15.28 -10.09
N ILE A 147 -1.87 14.76 -10.15
CA ILE A 147 -1.13 14.57 -11.41
C ILE A 147 -1.90 13.58 -12.31
N ILE A 148 -2.32 12.44 -11.75
CA ILE A 148 -3.04 11.41 -12.49
C ILE A 148 -4.37 11.94 -13.01
N GLU A 149 -5.14 12.64 -12.19
CA GLU A 149 -6.39 13.29 -12.58
C GLU A 149 -6.18 14.28 -13.72
N TYR A 150 -5.16 15.15 -13.60
CA TYR A 150 -4.82 16.13 -14.63
C TYR A 150 -4.49 15.44 -15.96
N TYR A 151 -3.63 14.41 -15.97
CA TYR A 151 -3.28 13.68 -17.18
C TYR A 151 -4.47 12.92 -17.77
N SER A 152 -5.31 12.37 -16.90
CA SER A 152 -6.54 11.68 -17.28
C SER A 152 -7.46 12.60 -18.06
N ASN A 153 -7.71 13.81 -17.52
CA ASN A 153 -8.61 14.78 -18.12
C ASN A 153 -8.01 15.44 -19.37
N LEU A 154 -6.69 15.74 -19.37
CA LEU A 154 -6.06 16.45 -20.48
C LEU A 154 -5.75 15.53 -21.67
N TYR A 155 -5.30 14.31 -21.42
CA TYR A 155 -4.80 13.39 -22.46
C TYR A 155 -5.71 12.18 -22.70
N GLY A 156 -6.84 12.08 -22.02
CA GLY A 156 -7.79 11.00 -22.24
C GLY A 156 -7.36 9.64 -21.66
N ILE A 157 -6.38 9.58 -20.76
CA ILE A 157 -5.90 8.34 -20.15
C ILE A 157 -6.88 7.89 -19.06
N LYS A 158 -7.59 6.78 -19.26
CA LYS A 158 -8.45 6.23 -18.21
C LYS A 158 -7.65 5.90 -16.96
N SER A 159 -8.01 6.42 -15.81
CA SER A 159 -7.27 6.24 -14.57
C SER A 159 -8.15 5.96 -13.37
N VAL A 160 -7.71 5.05 -12.51
CA VAL A 160 -8.39 4.70 -11.27
C VAL A 160 -7.41 4.81 -10.11
N VAL A 161 -7.79 5.53 -9.09
CA VAL A 161 -7.04 5.69 -7.84
C VAL A 161 -7.66 4.82 -6.77
N ALA A 162 -6.88 3.96 -6.14
CA ALA A 162 -7.26 3.17 -4.97
C ALA A 162 -6.63 3.76 -3.70
N ARG A 163 -7.42 4.39 -2.83
CA ARG A 163 -6.98 4.85 -1.50
C ARG A 163 -7.02 3.68 -0.53
N LEU A 164 -5.85 3.18 -0.17
CA LEU A 164 -5.71 1.95 0.61
C LEU A 164 -5.77 2.19 2.11
N ALA A 165 -6.46 1.32 2.84
CA ALA A 165 -6.28 1.10 4.27
C ALA A 165 -4.91 0.44 4.55
N ASN A 166 -4.65 -0.02 5.80
CA ASN A 166 -3.42 -0.77 6.08
C ASN A 166 -3.50 -2.17 5.45
N ILE A 167 -2.50 -2.49 4.64
CA ILE A 167 -2.40 -3.80 3.99
C ILE A 167 -1.40 -4.67 4.75
N THR A 168 -1.76 -5.94 4.99
CA THR A 168 -0.89 -6.87 5.71
C THR A 168 -1.07 -8.32 5.22
N GLY A 169 -0.22 -9.22 5.69
CA GLY A 169 -0.21 -10.64 5.33
C GLY A 169 0.69 -10.97 4.14
N GLY A 170 0.76 -12.26 3.79
CA GLY A 170 1.64 -12.75 2.74
C GLY A 170 3.13 -12.41 2.99
N ARG A 171 3.80 -11.82 2.01
CA ARG A 171 5.22 -11.44 2.08
C ARG A 171 5.42 -10.03 2.62
N VAL A 172 4.64 -9.61 3.62
CA VAL A 172 4.74 -8.27 4.22
C VAL A 172 6.14 -8.00 4.78
N THR A 173 6.70 -6.83 4.49
CA THR A 173 8.06 -6.45 4.91
C THR A 173 8.09 -5.32 5.94
N HIS A 174 6.96 -4.67 6.18
CA HIS A 174 6.82 -3.53 7.09
C HIS A 174 5.41 -3.49 7.70
N GLY A 175 5.21 -2.67 8.71
CA GLY A 175 3.92 -2.51 9.39
C GLY A 175 3.89 -3.15 10.79
N VAL A 176 2.79 -2.93 11.52
CA VAL A 176 2.70 -3.19 12.96
C VAL A 176 2.98 -4.65 13.34
N VAL A 177 2.49 -5.62 12.57
CA VAL A 177 2.65 -7.05 12.92
C VAL A 177 4.11 -7.46 12.88
N ILE A 178 4.81 -7.19 11.77
CA ILE A 178 6.23 -7.56 11.62
C ILE A 178 7.12 -6.73 12.55
N ASP A 179 6.81 -5.46 12.79
CA ASP A 179 7.57 -4.59 13.72
C ASP A 179 7.51 -5.15 15.15
N LEU A 180 6.33 -5.47 15.66
CA LEU A 180 6.16 -6.01 17.01
C LEU A 180 6.80 -7.40 17.16
N ILE A 181 6.64 -8.31 16.17
CA ILE A 181 7.29 -9.61 16.18
C ILE A 181 8.82 -9.46 16.14
N THR A 182 9.35 -8.55 15.33
CA THR A 182 10.79 -8.28 15.26
C THR A 182 11.33 -7.72 16.60
N LYS A 183 10.59 -6.85 17.28
CA LYS A 183 10.97 -6.37 18.62
C LYS A 183 11.01 -7.51 19.63
N LEU A 184 10.00 -8.38 19.63
CA LEU A 184 9.95 -9.55 20.51
C LEU A 184 11.04 -10.58 20.21
N SER A 185 11.48 -10.71 18.96
CA SER A 185 12.61 -11.58 18.60
C SER A 185 13.93 -11.11 19.22
N ARG A 186 14.10 -9.79 19.36
CA ARG A 186 15.27 -9.18 19.99
C ARG A 186 15.21 -9.20 21.52
N ASN A 187 14.02 -9.04 22.09
CA ASN A 187 13.83 -9.05 23.55
C ASN A 187 12.46 -9.63 23.91
N LYS A 188 12.44 -10.88 24.39
CA LYS A 188 11.20 -11.59 24.79
C LYS A 188 10.59 -11.08 26.10
N ASN A 189 11.33 -10.29 26.90
CA ASN A 189 10.91 -9.83 28.22
C ASN A 189 10.36 -8.39 28.17
N LYS A 190 10.55 -7.64 27.06
CA LYS A 190 10.19 -6.23 26.96
C LYS A 190 9.71 -5.89 25.55
N LEU A 191 8.53 -5.30 25.45
CA LEU A 191 7.94 -4.88 24.18
C LEU A 191 7.66 -3.38 24.19
N GLU A 192 8.34 -2.65 23.31
CA GLU A 192 8.04 -1.25 23.03
C GLU A 192 6.91 -1.15 22.00
N VAL A 193 5.81 -0.49 22.39
CA VAL A 193 4.64 -0.20 21.56
C VAL A 193 4.60 1.30 21.27
N LEU A 194 4.56 1.67 19.98
CA LEU A 194 4.45 3.08 19.59
C LEU A 194 3.03 3.59 19.78
N GLY A 195 2.90 4.77 20.39
CA GLY A 195 1.64 5.36 20.80
C GLY A 195 1.18 4.85 22.17
N ASN A 196 -0.13 4.95 22.43
CA ASN A 196 -0.76 4.54 23.70
C ASN A 196 -1.57 3.22 23.58
N GLY A 197 -1.44 2.50 22.46
CA GLY A 197 -2.18 1.26 22.21
C GLY A 197 -3.64 1.43 21.78
N LYS A 198 -4.20 2.64 21.88
CA LYS A 198 -5.62 2.94 21.61
C LYS A 198 -5.89 3.34 20.14
N GLN A 199 -4.86 3.52 19.34
CA GLN A 199 -5.03 3.81 17.90
C GLN A 199 -5.85 2.68 17.27
N LYS A 200 -6.87 3.05 16.47
CA LYS A 200 -7.75 2.11 15.77
C LYS A 200 -7.59 2.26 14.28
N LYS A 201 -7.22 1.19 13.61
CA LYS A 201 -7.04 1.19 12.15
C LYS A 201 -7.68 -0.03 11.50
N SER A 202 -8.14 0.14 10.29
CA SER A 202 -8.63 -0.93 9.44
C SER A 202 -7.46 -1.65 8.78
N TYR A 203 -7.52 -2.99 8.74
CA TYR A 203 -6.50 -3.84 8.11
C TYR A 203 -7.14 -4.75 7.07
N LEU A 204 -6.57 -4.75 5.87
CA LEU A 204 -7.01 -5.58 4.75
C LEU A 204 -5.92 -6.60 4.40
N TYR A 205 -6.31 -7.85 4.15
CA TYR A 205 -5.40 -8.88 3.74
C TYR A 205 -4.96 -8.68 2.29
N ILE A 206 -3.70 -8.98 1.99
CA ILE A 206 -3.09 -8.72 0.68
C ILE A 206 -3.87 -9.34 -0.49
N ASP A 207 -4.39 -10.56 -0.35
CA ASP A 207 -5.16 -11.21 -1.43
C ASP A 207 -6.47 -10.48 -1.71
N ASP A 208 -7.13 -9.91 -0.69
CA ASP A 208 -8.34 -9.12 -0.85
C ASP A 208 -8.04 -7.79 -1.54
N LEU A 209 -6.87 -7.17 -1.25
CA LEU A 209 -6.40 -6.02 -2.02
C LEU A 209 -6.19 -6.36 -3.49
N ILE A 210 -5.52 -7.47 -3.80
CA ILE A 210 -5.29 -7.88 -5.19
C ILE A 210 -6.64 -8.06 -5.92
N ASP A 211 -7.61 -8.70 -5.29
CA ASP A 211 -8.95 -8.88 -5.85
C ASP A 211 -9.67 -7.52 -6.03
N ALA A 212 -9.48 -6.55 -5.12
CA ALA A 212 -9.99 -5.18 -5.26
C ALA A 212 -9.38 -4.47 -6.48
N LEU A 213 -8.06 -4.48 -6.62
CA LEU A 213 -7.36 -3.84 -7.74
C LEU A 213 -7.81 -4.41 -9.09
N LEU A 214 -7.96 -5.74 -9.20
CA LEU A 214 -8.47 -6.39 -10.40
C LEU A 214 -9.95 -6.08 -10.66
N THR A 215 -10.75 -5.89 -9.61
CA THR A 215 -12.16 -5.46 -9.75
C THR A 215 -12.24 -4.04 -10.27
N LEU A 216 -11.45 -3.12 -9.72
CA LEU A 216 -11.37 -1.73 -10.17
C LEU A 216 -10.92 -1.65 -11.64
N GLU A 217 -9.90 -2.41 -12.01
CA GLU A 217 -9.40 -2.48 -13.38
C GLU A 217 -10.51 -2.90 -14.36
N ARG A 218 -11.26 -3.95 -14.03
CA ARG A 218 -12.27 -4.54 -14.93
C ARG A 218 -13.60 -3.78 -14.95
N LYS A 219 -14.02 -3.20 -13.83
CA LYS A 219 -15.38 -2.65 -13.64
C LYS A 219 -15.47 -1.14 -13.80
N VAL A 220 -14.40 -0.40 -13.55
CA VAL A 220 -14.41 1.05 -13.65
C VAL A 220 -14.07 1.46 -15.08
N ASP A 221 -15.00 2.12 -15.77
CA ASP A 221 -14.82 2.61 -17.15
C ASP A 221 -14.87 4.15 -17.25
N LYS A 222 -14.91 4.83 -16.11
CA LYS A 222 -14.83 6.30 -16.08
C LYS A 222 -13.45 6.79 -16.50
N GLN A 223 -13.42 8.04 -17.00
CA GLN A 223 -12.18 8.71 -17.38
C GLN A 223 -11.22 8.82 -16.19
N PHE A 224 -11.74 9.25 -15.05
CA PHE A 224 -11.04 9.28 -13.77
C PHE A 224 -12.02 8.94 -12.64
N ASP A 225 -11.60 8.13 -11.68
CA ASP A 225 -12.38 7.91 -10.47
C ASP A 225 -11.47 7.46 -9.31
N VAL A 226 -11.92 7.71 -8.07
CA VAL A 226 -11.23 7.38 -6.83
C VAL A 226 -12.09 6.40 -6.03
N TYR A 227 -11.45 5.38 -5.44
CA TYR A 227 -12.11 4.36 -4.61
C TYR A 227 -11.33 4.13 -3.33
N ASN A 228 -12.04 4.08 -2.22
CA ASN A 228 -11.52 3.56 -0.98
C ASN A 228 -11.45 2.03 -1.01
N VAL A 229 -10.33 1.47 -0.54
CA VAL A 229 -10.13 0.02 -0.45
C VAL A 229 -9.64 -0.32 0.95
N GLY A 230 -10.45 -1.03 1.72
CA GLY A 230 -10.17 -1.36 3.11
C GLY A 230 -11.13 -2.41 3.64
N ASN A 231 -11.17 -2.56 4.96
CA ASN A 231 -12.11 -3.43 5.65
C ASN A 231 -13.29 -2.62 6.23
N GLU A 232 -14.37 -3.31 6.59
CA GLU A 232 -15.58 -2.68 7.16
C GLU A 232 -15.47 -2.43 8.67
N ASP A 233 -14.40 -2.89 9.28
CA ASP A 233 -14.10 -2.76 10.70
C ASP A 233 -12.66 -2.29 10.96
N TRP A 234 -12.32 -2.14 12.21
CA TRP A 234 -11.01 -1.77 12.69
C TRP A 234 -10.61 -2.54 13.96
N ILE A 235 -9.33 -2.51 14.29
CA ILE A 235 -8.76 -3.15 15.47
C ILE A 235 -7.79 -2.16 16.15
N THR A 236 -7.65 -2.24 17.48
CA THR A 236 -6.69 -1.43 18.21
C THR A 236 -5.29 -2.05 18.17
N VAL A 237 -4.26 -1.22 18.42
CA VAL A 237 -2.88 -1.71 18.57
C VAL A 237 -2.77 -2.65 19.78
N ASP A 238 -3.46 -2.36 20.90
CA ASP A 238 -3.49 -3.24 22.07
C ASP A 238 -4.05 -4.64 21.75
N GLU A 239 -5.12 -4.71 20.95
CA GLU A 239 -5.67 -6.00 20.52
C GLU A 239 -4.69 -6.77 19.63
N ILE A 240 -3.96 -6.06 18.71
CA ILE A 240 -2.91 -6.67 17.88
C ILE A 240 -1.79 -7.22 18.76
N VAL A 241 -1.32 -6.44 19.74
CA VAL A 241 -0.32 -6.87 20.73
C VAL A 241 -0.80 -8.14 21.44
N GLY A 242 -2.04 -8.14 21.94
CA GLY A 242 -2.63 -9.31 22.60
C GLY A 242 -2.66 -10.55 21.74
N LEU A 243 -3.03 -10.42 20.44
CA LEU A 243 -3.02 -11.54 19.49
C LEU A 243 -1.62 -12.10 19.26
N ILE A 244 -0.62 -11.23 19.09
CA ILE A 244 0.79 -11.64 18.91
C ILE A 244 1.31 -12.37 20.15
N LEU A 245 1.09 -11.78 21.34
CA LEU A 245 1.57 -12.35 22.61
C LEU A 245 0.93 -13.70 22.91
N ASN A 246 -0.36 -13.84 22.65
CA ASN A 246 -1.06 -15.13 22.79
C ASN A 246 -0.50 -16.18 21.81
N ARG A 247 -0.26 -15.79 20.56
CA ARG A 247 0.28 -16.71 19.53
C ARG A 247 1.70 -17.18 19.83
N LEU A 248 2.53 -16.29 20.42
CA LEU A 248 3.91 -16.60 20.81
C LEU A 248 4.05 -17.17 22.23
N ASN A 249 2.97 -17.21 23.01
CA ASN A 249 2.97 -17.57 24.43
C ASN A 249 3.99 -16.76 25.25
N LEU A 250 4.04 -15.44 25.04
CA LEU A 250 4.95 -14.50 25.72
C LEU A 250 4.18 -13.56 26.66
N LYS A 251 4.85 -13.10 27.72
CA LYS A 251 4.32 -12.12 28.69
C LYS A 251 5.38 -11.04 29.00
N PRO A 252 5.77 -10.20 28.01
CA PRO A 252 6.74 -9.12 28.25
C PRO A 252 6.16 -8.01 29.10
N GLU A 253 7.02 -7.19 29.68
CA GLU A 253 6.69 -5.84 30.12
C GLU A 253 6.36 -4.99 28.86
N ILE A 254 5.17 -4.39 28.80
CA ILE A 254 4.78 -3.51 27.69
C ILE A 254 5.11 -2.06 28.04
N ILE A 255 5.86 -1.38 27.15
CA ILE A 255 6.26 0.01 27.31
C ILE A 255 5.67 0.80 26.15
N TYR A 256 4.75 1.71 26.47
CA TYR A 256 4.18 2.61 25.49
C TYR A 256 5.08 3.82 25.25
N LYS A 257 5.30 4.16 23.96
CA LYS A 257 6.05 5.34 23.52
C LYS A 257 5.09 6.29 22.80
N ASP A 258 4.49 7.18 23.57
CA ASP A 258 3.54 8.18 23.09
C ASP A 258 4.29 9.42 22.56
N ALA A 259 4.09 9.74 21.29
CA ALA A 259 4.64 10.92 20.63
C ALA A 259 3.73 12.17 20.81
N GLY A 260 2.71 12.07 21.64
CA GLY A 260 1.69 13.08 21.92
C GLY A 260 0.31 12.65 21.42
N GLU A 261 -0.71 12.91 22.24
CA GLU A 261 -2.12 12.58 21.97
C GLU A 261 -2.40 11.10 21.64
N GLY A 262 -1.57 10.19 22.10
CA GLY A 262 -1.68 8.76 21.81
C GLY A 262 -1.11 8.34 20.46
N ARG A 263 -0.36 9.18 19.75
CA ARG A 263 0.26 8.90 18.45
C ARG A 263 1.52 8.06 18.59
N GLY A 264 1.77 7.21 17.60
CA GLY A 264 3.02 6.46 17.50
C GLY A 264 4.20 7.30 17.02
N TRP A 265 3.95 8.31 16.18
CA TRP A 265 4.93 9.29 15.65
C TRP A 265 4.19 10.55 15.18
N GLU A 266 4.92 11.61 14.91
CA GLU A 266 4.38 12.82 14.31
C GLU A 266 3.80 12.53 12.91
N GLY A 267 2.53 12.91 12.68
CA GLY A 267 1.81 12.59 11.44
C GLY A 267 1.13 11.21 11.41
N ASP A 268 1.16 10.45 12.52
CA ASP A 268 0.38 9.22 12.67
C ASP A 268 -1.12 9.52 12.79
N VAL A 269 -1.94 8.95 11.90
CA VAL A 269 -3.41 9.01 11.96
C VAL A 269 -3.90 8.01 13.00
N ARG A 270 -4.55 8.47 14.06
CA ARG A 270 -4.96 7.62 15.20
C ARG A 270 -6.15 6.73 14.89
N PHE A 271 -7.12 7.26 14.15
CA PHE A 271 -8.38 6.58 13.85
C PHE A 271 -8.59 6.55 12.34
N MET A 272 -8.57 5.35 11.76
CA MET A 272 -8.73 5.19 10.32
C MET A 272 -9.67 4.02 10.01
N LEU A 273 -10.82 4.35 9.44
CA LEU A 273 -11.78 3.43 8.84
C LEU A 273 -12.34 4.09 7.58
N LEU A 274 -12.16 3.46 6.44
CA LEU A 274 -12.66 3.94 5.17
C LEU A 274 -14.11 3.47 4.95
N ASP A 275 -14.94 4.32 4.37
CA ASP A 275 -16.20 3.89 3.78
C ASP A 275 -15.90 3.23 2.43
N ILE A 276 -16.21 1.96 2.31
CA ILE A 276 -15.96 1.16 1.10
C ILE A 276 -17.24 0.86 0.32
N SER A 277 -18.34 1.58 0.59
CA SER A 277 -19.63 1.35 -0.07
C SER A 277 -19.51 1.44 -1.58
N LYS A 278 -18.73 2.39 -2.09
CA LYS A 278 -18.55 2.63 -3.52
C LYS A 278 -17.91 1.43 -4.26
N ILE A 279 -16.88 0.81 -3.72
CA ILE A 279 -16.28 -0.39 -4.33
C ILE A 279 -17.18 -1.63 -4.15
N LYS A 280 -17.96 -1.69 -3.06
CA LYS A 280 -18.95 -2.77 -2.86
C LYS A 280 -20.04 -2.78 -3.93
N GLU A 281 -20.44 -1.62 -4.46
CA GLU A 281 -21.35 -1.51 -5.60
C GLU A 281 -20.80 -2.18 -6.87
N LEU A 282 -19.48 -2.29 -6.99
CA LEU A 282 -18.83 -3.04 -8.07
C LEU A 282 -18.81 -4.56 -7.83
N GLY A 283 -19.35 -5.03 -6.70
CA GLY A 283 -19.42 -6.46 -6.34
C GLY A 283 -18.20 -6.98 -5.59
N TRP A 284 -17.26 -6.12 -5.17
CA TRP A 284 -16.15 -6.52 -4.33
C TRP A 284 -16.46 -6.31 -2.84
N LYS A 285 -15.99 -7.21 -2.00
CA LYS A 285 -15.98 -7.08 -0.54
C LYS A 285 -14.79 -7.84 0.05
N PRO A 286 -14.24 -7.42 1.21
CA PRO A 286 -13.22 -8.19 1.90
C PRO A 286 -13.77 -9.53 2.37
N ARG A 287 -12.93 -10.57 2.36
CA ARG A 287 -13.27 -11.94 2.83
C ARG A 287 -13.02 -12.13 4.32
N LEU A 288 -12.03 -11.41 4.85
CA LEU A 288 -11.63 -11.45 6.26
C LEU A 288 -11.93 -10.09 6.90
N ASN A 289 -12.37 -10.09 8.17
CA ASN A 289 -12.39 -8.87 8.96
C ASN A 289 -10.98 -8.47 9.43
N SER A 290 -10.82 -7.27 10.05
CA SER A 290 -9.51 -6.78 10.48
C SER A 290 -8.83 -7.71 11.48
N ARG A 291 -9.59 -8.31 12.41
CA ARG A 291 -9.04 -9.25 13.41
C ARG A 291 -8.54 -10.54 12.75
N GLU A 292 -9.33 -11.14 11.87
CA GLU A 292 -8.95 -12.34 11.11
C GLU A 292 -7.74 -12.07 10.21
N THR A 293 -7.71 -10.90 9.58
CA THR A 293 -6.58 -10.41 8.78
C THR A 293 -5.29 -10.37 9.61
N ILE A 294 -5.35 -9.81 10.83
CA ILE A 294 -4.19 -9.75 11.73
C ILE A 294 -3.73 -11.14 12.16
N ILE A 295 -4.67 -12.03 12.53
CA ILE A 295 -4.32 -13.41 12.91
C ILE A 295 -3.58 -14.12 11.77
N ARG A 296 -4.10 -14.02 10.55
CA ARG A 296 -3.46 -14.61 9.37
C ARG A 296 -2.10 -13.98 9.07
N ALA A 297 -1.99 -12.66 9.19
CA ALA A 297 -0.72 -11.96 9.00
C ALA A 297 0.35 -12.37 10.02
N ILE A 298 -0.03 -12.64 11.28
CA ILE A 298 0.89 -13.17 12.29
C ILE A 298 1.43 -14.54 11.83
N ASP A 299 0.56 -15.45 11.40
CA ASP A 299 0.97 -16.77 10.92
C ASP A 299 1.86 -16.70 9.67
N ASP A 300 1.56 -15.79 8.74
CA ASP A 300 2.40 -15.53 7.56
C ASP A 300 3.80 -15.05 7.95
N VAL A 301 3.90 -14.08 8.87
CA VAL A 301 5.19 -13.58 9.36
C VAL A 301 5.98 -14.68 10.04
N LEU A 302 5.36 -15.48 10.90
CA LEU A 302 6.03 -16.59 11.59
C LEU A 302 6.49 -17.68 10.62
N THR A 303 5.77 -17.88 9.51
CA THR A 303 6.13 -18.85 8.48
C THR A 303 7.24 -18.37 7.58
N ASN A 304 7.14 -17.12 7.09
CA ASN A 304 8.07 -16.57 6.11
C ASN A 304 9.39 -16.12 6.72
N TYR A 305 9.38 -15.78 8.00
CA TYR A 305 10.52 -15.22 8.73
C TYR A 305 10.92 -16.11 9.94
N LYS A 306 10.94 -17.44 9.75
CA LYS A 306 11.29 -18.43 10.80
C LYS A 306 12.56 -18.08 11.56
N ASN A 307 13.55 -17.46 10.89
CA ASN A 307 14.81 -17.04 11.50
C ASN A 307 14.66 -15.84 12.45
N LEU A 308 13.57 -15.08 12.42
CA LEU A 308 13.38 -13.94 13.32
C LEU A 308 13.24 -14.36 14.79
N LEU A 309 12.68 -15.49 15.06
CA LEU A 309 12.36 -15.93 16.43
C LEU A 309 13.26 -17.05 16.96
N ASN A 310 14.20 -17.59 16.15
CA ASN A 310 14.99 -18.78 16.50
C ASN A 310 14.09 -19.91 17.06
N VAL A 311 12.94 -20.14 16.41
CA VAL A 311 11.97 -21.18 16.75
C VAL A 311 12.13 -22.35 15.79
#